data_9fb87c66683246cbc4a283456856855d
#
_entry.id   9fb87c66683246cbc4a283456856855d
#
_cell.length_a   1.000
_cell.length_b   1.000
_cell.length_c   1.000
_cell.angle_alpha   90.00
_cell.angle_beta   90.00
_cell.angle_gamma   90.00
#
_symmetry.space_group_name_H-M   'P 1'
#
loop_
_entity.id
_entity.type
_entity.pdbx_description
1 polymer ?
#
loop_
_entity_poly.entity_id
_entity_poly.type
_entity_poly.pdbx_seq_one_letter_code
_entity_poly.pdbx_strand_id
1 'polypeptide(L)'
;MASIYSSTNRGWQLRLDWAITGQSINDNTSTINLDLWVYDGTGYSQNETAYEAYYILQGEKRWNPYNYSTTGWYKLGSKSITVSHNADGTGSVTLSAEWDCGWDSAYTPRHLALSETVTLTTIPRASSVSASGDTLGQAVAITISRASSSFTHKLYYSCGSISWAGIASDVGTSYRWTPPVSLAAQAPNASAVVLSVIVETYNGSTYIGVSSVQITLAVPSSVVPTLSVATSDPTNVSATYGGYLQLRSKLKVDLTASGAQGSTIKAYSIKLGDIYAVSSASGTTDYLPTAGSITLTCTVTDSRGRTATKTQTITVLAYRKPTISDIAAARCNQDGTANRMGDYGKVTFSGAITALSNKNTAAYAVQYREVGTENWSNAGSAAAGNYAPAGAYVVFAADKSKRYEVRVVATDAFEAIGSAVRDLPAAYALLHHAKHLLSMGIGRLCDKANALQVGIAAYFDEDVQVDGNLTTIGDFKCAVMQTTAATDLNAAAEKIAVLDGDGTVRYRTNPELLADLGVDYILDQAKIGVWTYRKWSRGIAECWGQPSKSVASSGTFLGANAYSTNFALPSGLFVSVDSANANPRVGSSYAIPAYINTTPTSVGVDALSNESGTKDFSANIFVRGRWK
;
A
#
# COMPACT_ATOMS: atom_id res chain seq x y z
N MET A 1 5.41 23.44 67.27
CA MET A 1 6.52 22.66 67.85
C MET A 1 5.93 21.33 68.28
N ALA A 2 6.45 20.22 67.83
CA ALA A 2 6.04 18.87 68.21
C ALA A 2 6.98 18.34 69.29
N SER A 3 6.52 17.40 70.07
CA SER A 3 7.31 16.85 71.17
C SER A 3 7.36 15.31 71.12
N ILE A 4 8.53 14.77 71.36
CA ILE A 4 8.80 13.33 71.50
C ILE A 4 9.17 13.07 72.97
N TYR A 5 8.66 12.03 73.51
CA TYR A 5 8.88 11.70 74.93
C TYR A 5 9.53 10.34 75.09
N SER A 6 10.45 10.22 76.05
CA SER A 6 10.89 8.91 76.51
C SER A 6 9.79 8.23 77.34
N SER A 7 9.97 6.94 77.62
CA SER A 7 9.26 6.34 78.75
C SER A 7 9.64 7.04 80.07
N THR A 8 8.64 7.14 80.96
CA THR A 8 8.89 7.60 82.31
C THR A 8 9.62 6.52 83.11
N ASN A 9 10.72 6.89 83.76
CA ASN A 9 11.47 6.03 84.64
C ASN A 9 11.71 6.71 86.01
N ARG A 10 11.25 6.13 87.06
CA ARG A 10 11.33 6.66 88.45
C ARG A 10 10.83 8.12 88.56
N GLY A 11 9.82 8.50 87.75
CA GLY A 11 9.29 9.86 87.70
C GLY A 11 10.03 10.82 86.77
N TRP A 12 11.11 10.38 86.17
CA TRP A 12 11.90 11.19 85.22
C TRP A 12 11.50 10.84 83.78
N GLN A 13 11.54 11.84 82.91
CA GLN A 13 11.21 11.67 81.50
C GLN A 13 11.99 12.68 80.64
N LEU A 14 12.43 12.25 79.44
CA LEU A 14 12.96 13.19 78.45
C LEU A 14 11.82 13.66 77.55
N ARG A 15 11.92 14.92 77.11
CA ARG A 15 11.11 15.49 76.03
C ARG A 15 12.04 16.17 75.05
N LEU A 16 11.88 15.87 73.82
CA LEU A 16 12.57 16.54 72.71
C LEU A 16 11.50 17.32 71.92
N ASP A 17 11.53 18.62 72.06
CA ASP A 17 10.72 19.51 71.28
C ASP A 17 11.43 19.81 69.99
N TRP A 18 10.72 19.71 68.88
CA TRP A 18 11.27 19.96 67.57
C TRP A 18 10.35 20.80 66.68
N ALA A 19 10.95 21.55 65.76
CA ALA A 19 10.20 22.31 64.77
C ALA A 19 11.08 22.51 63.53
N ILE A 20 10.46 22.42 62.37
CA ILE A 20 11.06 22.89 61.15
C ILE A 20 11.03 24.42 61.18
N THR A 21 12.21 25.06 61.18
CA THR A 21 12.37 26.51 61.24
C THR A 21 12.71 27.13 59.90
N GLY A 22 13.07 26.31 58.92
CA GLY A 22 13.31 26.74 57.55
C GLY A 22 13.38 25.57 56.60
N GLN A 23 13.04 25.82 55.36
CA GLN A 23 13.21 24.90 54.24
C GLN A 23 13.87 25.61 53.07
N SER A 24 14.89 24.98 52.50
CA SER A 24 15.49 25.46 51.25
C SER A 24 14.97 24.62 50.09
N ILE A 25 14.17 25.18 49.24
CA ILE A 25 13.69 24.54 48.02
C ILE A 25 14.89 24.26 47.11
N ASN A 26 15.85 25.18 47.05
CA ASN A 26 17.02 25.07 46.16
C ASN A 26 17.94 23.92 46.57
N ASP A 27 18.26 23.81 47.87
CA ASP A 27 19.17 22.82 48.38
C ASP A 27 18.48 21.49 48.73
N ASN A 28 17.13 21.47 48.69
CA ASN A 28 16.31 20.34 49.11
C ASN A 28 16.59 19.90 50.55
N THR A 29 16.64 20.88 51.46
CA THR A 29 16.96 20.64 52.84
C THR A 29 15.96 21.32 53.78
N SER A 30 15.77 20.77 54.95
CA SER A 30 15.05 21.37 56.08
C SER A 30 16.00 21.65 57.23
N THR A 31 15.83 22.81 57.85
CA THR A 31 16.48 23.17 59.11
C THR A 31 15.51 22.87 60.25
N ILE A 32 15.95 22.08 61.19
CA ILE A 32 15.17 21.63 62.34
C ILE A 32 15.84 22.16 63.61
N ASN A 33 15.10 22.90 64.40
CA ASN A 33 15.56 23.25 65.74
C ASN A 33 15.03 22.22 66.74
N LEU A 34 15.89 21.84 67.63
CA LEU A 34 15.68 20.87 68.67
C LEU A 34 15.92 21.52 70.03
N ASP A 35 14.98 21.30 70.95
CA ASP A 35 15.12 21.68 72.35
C ASP A 35 14.93 20.45 73.23
N LEU A 36 15.96 20.05 73.95
CA LEU A 36 15.93 18.91 74.85
C LEU A 36 15.65 19.32 76.27
N TRP A 37 14.71 18.64 76.84
CA TRP A 37 14.23 18.86 78.21
C TRP A 37 14.22 17.58 78.99
N VAL A 38 14.52 17.66 80.30
CA VAL A 38 14.31 16.59 81.25
C VAL A 38 13.26 17.01 82.28
N TYR A 39 12.37 16.12 82.58
CA TYR A 39 11.36 16.29 83.64
C TYR A 39 11.84 15.62 84.91
N ASP A 40 11.87 16.35 85.99
CA ASP A 40 11.97 15.81 87.33
C ASP A 40 10.56 15.77 87.94
N GLY A 41 10.00 14.54 88.07
CA GLY A 41 8.72 14.29 88.68
C GLY A 41 8.85 13.84 90.15
N THR A 42 10.02 13.76 90.69
CA THR A 42 10.25 13.28 92.06
C THR A 42 10.07 14.36 93.11
N GLY A 43 10.38 15.64 92.78
CA GLY A 43 10.38 16.75 93.73
C GLY A 43 11.53 16.77 94.72
N TYR A 44 12.44 15.76 94.59
CA TYR A 44 13.64 15.81 95.45
C TYR A 44 14.74 16.65 94.82
N SER A 45 15.46 17.38 95.69
CA SER A 45 16.64 18.13 95.23
C SER A 45 17.72 17.20 94.70
N GLN A 46 18.05 17.34 93.39
CA GLN A 46 19.06 16.61 92.68
C GLN A 46 20.15 17.52 92.18
N ASN A 47 21.38 17.27 92.50
CA ASN A 47 22.51 18.09 92.12
C ASN A 47 23.72 17.29 91.66
N GLU A 48 24.19 17.59 90.47
CA GLU A 48 25.43 17.05 89.88
C GLU A 48 26.30 18.16 89.34
N THR A 49 27.41 18.45 89.98
CA THR A 49 28.29 19.54 89.63
C THR A 49 29.72 19.05 89.27
N ALA A 50 29.98 17.73 89.32
CA ALA A 50 31.29 17.18 89.07
C ALA A 50 31.62 16.85 87.62
N TYR A 51 30.77 17.32 86.72
CA TYR A 51 30.89 17.05 85.26
C TYR A 51 30.76 15.58 84.87
N GLU A 52 30.02 14.75 85.59
CA GLU A 52 29.72 13.36 85.26
C GLU A 52 28.40 13.25 84.46
N ALA A 53 27.50 14.21 84.73
CA ALA A 53 26.22 14.29 83.95
C ALA A 53 26.42 14.88 82.56
N TYR A 54 25.73 14.30 81.61
CA TYR A 54 25.75 14.78 80.23
C TYR A 54 24.44 14.49 79.53
N TYR A 55 24.23 15.16 78.44
CA TYR A 55 23.23 14.76 77.43
C TYR A 55 23.90 14.52 76.08
N ILE A 56 23.30 13.67 75.28
CA ILE A 56 23.60 13.52 73.87
C ILE A 56 22.39 14.00 73.10
N LEU A 57 22.58 14.98 72.20
CA LEU A 57 21.54 15.45 71.33
C LEU A 57 21.99 15.30 69.89
N GLN A 58 21.34 14.39 69.17
CA GLN A 58 21.74 14.04 67.80
C GLN A 58 23.24 13.76 67.71
N GLY A 59 23.72 12.80 68.52
CA GLY A 59 25.09 12.31 68.52
C GLY A 59 26.13 13.27 69.13
N GLU A 60 25.75 14.47 69.49
CA GLU A 60 26.65 15.44 70.11
C GLU A 60 26.52 15.39 71.63
N LYS A 61 27.65 15.01 72.29
CA LYS A 61 27.73 14.95 73.76
C LYS A 61 28.03 16.32 74.33
N ARG A 62 27.25 16.73 75.33
CA ARG A 62 27.43 17.96 76.09
C ARG A 62 27.38 17.64 77.60
N TRP A 63 28.37 18.13 78.33
CA TRP A 63 28.37 18.05 79.79
C TRP A 63 27.27 18.97 80.33
N ASN A 64 26.52 18.48 81.29
CA ASN A 64 25.38 19.18 81.84
C ASN A 64 25.33 19.07 83.39
N PRO A 65 26.19 19.77 84.08
CA PRO A 65 26.04 19.92 85.52
C PRO A 65 24.63 20.52 85.83
N TYR A 66 23.94 19.98 86.76
CA TYR A 66 22.59 20.40 87.05
C TYR A 66 22.31 20.54 88.53
N ASN A 67 21.34 21.38 88.88
CA ASN A 67 20.77 21.51 90.20
C ASN A 67 19.24 21.68 90.06
N TYR A 68 18.52 20.55 90.19
CA TYR A 68 17.06 20.55 90.08
C TYR A 68 16.50 20.38 91.51
N SER A 69 15.67 21.33 91.94
CA SER A 69 15.16 21.37 93.30
C SER A 69 13.65 21.38 93.38
N THR A 70 12.95 21.35 92.28
CA THR A 70 11.47 21.35 92.19
C THR A 70 11.02 20.47 91.05
N THR A 71 9.83 19.87 91.20
CA THR A 71 9.19 19.15 90.10
C THR A 71 8.99 20.04 88.91
N GLY A 72 9.44 19.63 87.74
CA GLY A 72 9.28 20.47 86.54
C GLY A 72 10.18 20.05 85.38
N TRP A 73 10.01 20.73 84.28
CA TRP A 73 10.82 20.59 83.08
C TRP A 73 12.02 21.54 83.14
N TYR A 74 13.19 20.97 82.91
CA TYR A 74 14.45 21.68 82.84
C TYR A 74 15.06 21.53 81.45
N LYS A 75 15.42 22.65 80.82
CA LYS A 75 16.03 22.64 79.51
C LYS A 75 17.49 22.16 79.63
N LEU A 76 17.84 21.08 78.88
CA LEU A 76 19.20 20.58 78.81
C LEU A 76 20.03 21.30 77.75
N GLY A 77 19.44 21.51 76.58
CA GLY A 77 20.12 22.20 75.49
C GLY A 77 19.28 22.31 74.23
N SER A 78 19.91 22.93 73.27
CA SER A 78 19.32 23.16 71.95
C SER A 78 20.33 22.79 70.85
N LYS A 79 19.82 22.35 69.73
CA LYS A 79 20.64 22.08 68.55
C LYS A 79 19.83 22.39 67.30
N SER A 80 20.49 22.92 66.31
CA SER A 80 19.92 23.02 64.96
C SER A 80 20.60 22.03 64.06
N ILE A 81 19.83 21.30 63.29
CA ILE A 81 20.33 20.33 62.31
C ILE A 81 19.75 20.65 60.92
N THR A 82 20.52 20.34 59.90
CA THR A 82 20.06 20.40 58.53
C THR A 82 19.90 18.96 58.00
N VAL A 83 18.73 18.69 57.44
CA VAL A 83 18.36 17.37 56.92
C VAL A 83 18.07 17.47 55.42
N SER A 84 18.77 16.68 54.62
CA SER A 84 18.50 16.56 53.20
C SER A 84 17.25 15.69 52.95
N HIS A 85 16.45 16.09 52.00
CA HIS A 85 15.29 15.33 51.56
C HIS A 85 15.62 14.40 50.39
N ASN A 86 14.73 13.45 50.13
CA ASN A 86 14.77 12.59 48.94
C ASN A 86 14.57 13.46 47.68
N ALA A 87 14.87 12.91 46.53
CA ALA A 87 14.74 13.58 45.23
C ALA A 87 13.30 14.05 44.96
N ASP A 88 12.29 13.37 45.52
CA ASP A 88 10.87 13.73 45.42
C ASP A 88 10.43 14.80 46.43
N GLY A 89 11.34 15.30 47.27
CA GLY A 89 11.10 16.27 48.32
C GLY A 89 10.54 15.71 49.62
N THR A 90 10.27 14.42 49.68
CA THR A 90 9.89 13.77 50.94
C THR A 90 11.13 13.63 51.84
N GLY A 91 10.92 13.63 53.11
CA GLY A 91 12.01 13.51 54.06
C GLY A 91 11.57 12.95 55.39
N SER A 92 12.47 12.32 56.04
CA SER A 92 12.34 11.89 57.43
C SER A 92 13.69 11.95 58.12
N VAL A 93 13.66 12.05 59.38
CA VAL A 93 14.89 12.07 60.23
C VAL A 93 14.60 11.35 61.55
N THR A 94 15.53 10.57 61.97
CA THR A 94 15.49 10.00 63.32
C THR A 94 16.06 11.01 64.29
N LEU A 95 15.22 11.49 65.18
CA LEU A 95 15.60 12.38 66.28
C LEU A 95 15.88 11.56 67.50
N SER A 96 17.08 11.71 68.03
CA SER A 96 17.53 10.95 69.19
C SER A 96 18.14 11.87 70.26
N ALA A 97 17.88 11.54 71.49
CA ALA A 97 18.50 12.19 72.62
C ALA A 97 18.68 11.19 73.79
N GLU A 98 19.72 11.44 74.52
CA GLU A 98 20.04 10.70 75.74
C GLU A 98 20.38 11.71 76.84
N TRP A 99 20.13 11.31 78.06
CA TRP A 99 20.59 12.02 79.22
C TRP A 99 21.10 11.02 80.24
N ASP A 100 22.32 11.23 80.70
CA ASP A 100 22.94 10.49 81.76
C ASP A 100 23.14 11.45 82.96
N CYS A 101 22.52 11.17 84.04
CA CYS A 101 22.56 12.04 85.21
C CYS A 101 23.88 11.93 86.03
N GLY A 102 24.80 11.07 85.59
CA GLY A 102 26.08 10.85 86.29
C GLY A 102 26.05 9.77 87.36
N TRP A 103 24.91 9.39 87.88
CA TRP A 103 24.76 8.43 88.96
C TRP A 103 23.41 7.70 88.92
N ASP A 104 23.25 6.63 89.65
CA ASP A 104 22.01 5.85 89.76
C ASP A 104 21.51 5.78 91.20
N SER A 105 20.25 5.99 91.45
CA SER A 105 19.66 5.91 92.78
C SER A 105 18.24 5.38 92.73
N ALA A 106 17.63 5.14 93.91
CA ALA A 106 16.25 4.72 93.98
C ALA A 106 15.25 5.76 93.33
N TYR A 107 15.67 7.01 93.24
CA TYR A 107 14.83 8.14 92.77
C TYR A 107 15.25 8.75 91.43
N THR A 108 16.46 8.46 90.95
CA THR A 108 17.00 9.01 89.70
C THR A 108 17.55 7.89 88.85
N PRO A 109 17.04 7.68 87.68
CA PRO A 109 17.63 6.69 86.75
C PRO A 109 18.91 7.25 86.20
N ARG A 110 19.96 6.40 86.08
CA ARG A 110 21.21 6.83 85.49
C ARG A 110 21.06 7.31 84.07
N HIS A 111 20.23 6.65 83.31
CA HIS A 111 20.13 6.92 81.87
C HIS A 111 18.67 6.95 81.41
N LEU A 112 18.35 7.96 80.63
CA LEU A 112 17.12 8.08 79.81
C LEU A 112 17.50 8.25 78.36
N ALA A 113 16.72 7.65 77.50
CA ALA A 113 16.91 7.81 76.06
C ALA A 113 15.56 7.90 75.33
N LEU A 114 15.54 8.59 74.24
CA LEU A 114 14.46 8.61 73.28
C LEU A 114 14.98 8.59 71.85
N SER A 115 14.25 7.97 70.99
CA SER A 115 14.53 7.95 69.55
C SER A 115 13.24 7.74 68.80
N GLU A 116 12.96 8.61 67.85
CA GLU A 116 11.76 8.51 67.01
C GLU A 116 12.10 9.05 65.64
N THR A 117 11.54 8.39 64.61
CA THR A 117 11.65 8.87 63.24
C THR A 117 10.42 9.73 62.90
N VAL A 118 10.71 10.97 62.59
CA VAL A 118 9.67 11.94 62.24
C VAL A 118 9.67 12.24 60.75
N THR A 119 8.46 12.38 60.18
CA THR A 119 8.30 12.77 58.78
C THR A 119 8.36 14.31 58.70
N LEU A 120 9.10 14.80 57.74
CA LEU A 120 9.25 16.21 57.48
C LEU A 120 8.21 16.70 56.45
N THR A 121 7.84 17.95 56.52
CA THR A 121 7.02 18.60 55.49
C THR A 121 7.73 18.50 54.15
N THR A 122 7.03 17.97 53.16
CA THR A 122 7.56 17.78 51.80
C THR A 122 8.00 19.13 51.21
N ILE A 123 9.19 19.13 50.65
CA ILE A 123 9.73 20.31 49.94
C ILE A 123 9.22 20.26 48.49
N PRO A 124 8.63 21.33 47.99
CA PRO A 124 8.22 21.38 46.60
C PRO A 124 9.36 21.05 45.63
N ARG A 125 9.14 20.11 44.72
CA ARG A 125 10.11 19.68 43.69
C ARG A 125 9.56 19.97 42.29
N ALA A 126 10.21 19.39 41.30
CA ALA A 126 9.87 19.63 39.92
C ALA A 126 8.37 19.57 39.67
N SER A 127 7.89 20.56 38.94
CA SER A 127 6.49 20.66 38.55
C SER A 127 6.13 19.50 37.59
N SER A 128 4.90 19.02 37.68
CA SER A 128 4.41 18.05 36.70
C SER A 128 3.82 18.78 35.49
N VAL A 129 3.85 18.09 34.34
CA VAL A 129 3.34 18.64 33.09
C VAL A 129 2.30 17.71 32.48
N SER A 130 1.26 18.30 31.92
CA SER A 130 0.34 17.65 31.01
C SER A 130 0.25 18.46 29.73
N ALA A 131 0.01 17.77 28.61
CA ALA A 131 -0.16 18.43 27.33
C ALA A 131 -1.32 17.77 26.58
N SER A 132 -2.11 18.58 25.89
CA SER A 132 -3.22 18.10 25.07
C SER A 132 -3.25 18.83 23.73
N GLY A 133 -3.44 18.06 22.67
CA GLY A 133 -3.51 18.52 21.29
C GLY A 133 -3.58 17.33 20.38
N ASP A 134 -4.10 17.52 19.18
CA ASP A 134 -4.43 16.43 18.28
C ASP A 134 -3.62 16.43 16.98
N THR A 135 -3.19 17.62 16.52
CA THR A 135 -2.66 17.77 15.16
C THR A 135 -1.52 18.78 15.10
N LEU A 136 -0.48 18.48 14.34
CA LEU A 136 0.61 19.42 14.05
C LEU A 136 0.07 20.66 13.34
N GLY A 137 0.64 21.83 13.69
CA GLY A 137 0.17 23.12 13.19
C GLY A 137 -1.06 23.66 13.91
N GLN A 138 -1.62 22.90 14.85
CA GLN A 138 -2.67 23.37 15.76
C GLN A 138 -2.09 23.58 17.16
N ALA A 139 -2.80 24.38 17.96
CA ALA A 139 -2.35 24.73 19.30
C ALA A 139 -2.43 23.52 20.25
N VAL A 140 -1.31 23.17 20.86
CA VAL A 140 -1.18 22.25 21.98
C VAL A 140 -1.31 23.07 23.26
N ALA A 141 -2.23 22.69 24.12
CA ALA A 141 -2.35 23.27 25.46
C ALA A 141 -1.41 22.52 26.41
N ILE A 142 -0.47 23.24 27.01
CA ILE A 142 0.46 22.71 28.00
C ILE A 142 0.00 23.27 29.35
N THR A 143 -0.24 22.40 30.30
CA THR A 143 -0.61 22.75 31.67
C THR A 143 0.46 22.24 32.62
N ILE A 144 0.90 23.11 33.51
CA ILE A 144 1.96 22.82 34.48
C ILE A 144 1.36 22.92 35.87
N SER A 145 1.41 21.83 36.61
CA SER A 145 1.03 21.77 38.01
C SER A 145 2.27 22.02 38.86
N ARG A 146 2.39 23.21 39.39
CA ARG A 146 3.55 23.59 40.23
C ARG A 146 3.23 23.49 41.73
N ALA A 147 4.19 22.99 42.47
CA ALA A 147 4.07 22.83 43.91
C ALA A 147 4.40 24.13 44.71
N SER A 148 4.94 25.16 44.05
CA SER A 148 5.23 26.48 44.64
C SER A 148 4.89 27.57 43.64
N SER A 149 4.30 28.68 44.13
CA SER A 149 4.00 29.87 43.32
C SER A 149 5.26 30.60 42.83
N SER A 150 6.41 30.36 43.47
CA SER A 150 7.70 30.96 43.09
C SER A 150 8.35 30.25 41.88
N PHE A 151 7.82 29.12 41.46
CA PHE A 151 8.40 28.37 40.37
C PHE A 151 8.10 29.01 39.02
N THR A 152 9.14 29.10 38.20
CA THR A 152 9.09 29.44 36.79
C THR A 152 9.58 28.25 35.97
N HIS A 153 9.25 28.22 34.69
CA HIS A 153 9.51 27.06 33.86
C HIS A 153 10.13 27.45 32.54
N LYS A 154 11.00 26.59 32.04
CA LYS A 154 11.43 26.57 30.63
C LYS A 154 10.83 25.36 29.98
N LEU A 155 10.23 25.58 28.83
CA LEU A 155 9.60 24.54 28.03
C LEU A 155 10.48 24.16 26.86
N TYR A 156 10.61 22.87 26.64
CA TYR A 156 11.31 22.28 25.50
C TYR A 156 10.48 21.17 24.92
N TYR A 157 10.86 20.74 23.74
CA TYR A 157 10.35 19.50 23.14
C TYR A 157 11.47 18.66 22.58
N SER A 158 11.21 17.35 22.49
CA SER A 158 12.02 16.39 21.76
C SER A 158 11.14 15.59 20.83
N CYS A 159 11.61 15.35 19.61
CA CYS A 159 10.85 14.67 18.58
C CYS A 159 11.80 14.04 17.57
N GLY A 160 11.84 12.73 17.48
CA GLY A 160 12.77 12.01 16.60
C GLY A 160 14.23 12.38 16.89
N SER A 161 14.93 12.95 15.93
CA SER A 161 16.31 13.44 16.08
C SER A 161 16.43 14.81 16.77
N ILE A 162 15.33 15.51 16.94
CA ILE A 162 15.32 16.80 17.62
C ILE A 162 15.29 16.56 19.13
N SER A 163 16.29 17.09 19.82
CA SER A 163 16.43 16.94 21.27
C SER A 163 16.45 18.33 21.92
N TRP A 164 15.65 18.50 22.96
CA TRP A 164 15.64 19.72 23.81
C TRP A 164 15.52 21.03 23.02
N ALA A 165 14.66 21.08 22.01
CA ALA A 165 14.39 22.31 21.30
C ALA A 165 13.50 23.23 22.16
N GLY A 166 13.87 24.50 22.28
CA GLY A 166 13.14 25.47 23.12
C GLY A 166 11.76 25.76 22.57
N ILE A 167 10.79 25.81 23.47
CA ILE A 167 9.42 26.29 23.22
C ILE A 167 9.23 27.68 23.77
N ALA A 168 9.49 27.84 25.07
CA ALA A 168 9.28 29.11 25.79
C ALA A 168 10.10 29.13 27.09
N SER A 169 10.35 30.33 27.63
CA SER A 169 10.94 30.56 28.95
C SER A 169 10.00 31.39 29.80
N ASP A 170 10.24 31.40 31.09
CA ASP A 170 9.50 32.16 32.13
C ASP A 170 7.98 31.85 32.14
N VAL A 171 7.64 30.60 31.87
CA VAL A 171 6.26 30.12 31.80
C VAL A 171 5.72 29.88 33.22
N GLY A 172 4.50 30.31 33.47
CA GLY A 172 3.78 30.08 34.73
C GLY A 172 3.17 28.69 34.81
N THR A 173 1.84 28.61 34.79
CA THR A 173 1.07 27.35 34.92
C THR A 173 0.48 26.84 33.61
N SER A 174 0.56 27.58 32.53
CA SER A 174 0.04 27.18 31.24
C SER A 174 0.74 27.88 30.09
N TYR A 175 0.78 27.20 28.96
CA TYR A 175 1.29 27.74 27.70
C TYR A 175 0.55 27.15 26.52
N ARG A 176 0.34 27.94 25.48
CA ARG A 176 -0.18 27.45 24.21
C ARG A 176 0.94 27.44 23.17
N TRP A 177 1.28 26.28 22.70
CA TRP A 177 2.33 26.07 21.70
C TRP A 177 1.74 25.51 20.41
N THR A 178 2.14 26.06 19.29
CA THR A 178 1.77 25.50 17.98
C THR A 178 2.98 24.76 17.40
N PRO A 179 3.04 23.43 17.53
CA PRO A 179 4.11 22.62 16.94
C PRO A 179 4.12 22.80 15.43
N PRO A 180 5.26 23.13 14.81
CA PRO A 180 5.32 23.32 13.37
C PRO A 180 5.04 22.02 12.61
N VAL A 181 4.36 22.13 11.48
CA VAL A 181 4.04 20.98 10.62
C VAL A 181 5.30 20.27 10.11
N SER A 182 6.43 20.97 10.05
CA SER A 182 7.73 20.41 9.67
C SER A 182 8.21 19.29 10.58
N LEU A 183 7.69 19.18 11.82
CA LEU A 183 7.97 18.05 12.71
C LEU A 183 7.48 16.70 12.13
N ALA A 184 6.57 16.72 11.18
CA ALA A 184 6.19 15.53 10.45
C ALA A 184 7.40 14.83 9.77
N ALA A 185 8.46 15.58 9.47
CA ALA A 185 9.69 15.00 8.92
C ALA A 185 10.41 14.04 9.88
N GLN A 186 10.12 14.12 11.17
CA GLN A 186 10.66 13.18 12.16
C GLN A 186 9.95 11.80 12.15
N ALA A 187 8.79 11.72 11.48
CA ALA A 187 8.05 10.47 11.29
C ALA A 187 7.61 10.33 9.82
N PRO A 188 8.56 10.10 8.88
CA PRO A 188 8.28 10.12 7.44
C PRO A 188 7.35 9.00 6.98
N ASN A 189 7.20 7.94 7.78
CA ASN A 189 6.41 6.76 7.46
C ASN A 189 5.14 6.62 8.32
N ALA A 190 4.85 7.60 9.17
CA ALA A 190 3.70 7.55 10.07
C ALA A 190 2.75 8.74 9.86
N SER A 191 1.48 8.51 10.09
CA SER A 191 0.43 9.54 10.03
C SER A 191 0.37 10.42 11.28
N ALA A 192 1.18 10.11 12.29
CA ALA A 192 1.29 10.85 13.54
C ALA A 192 2.75 10.91 13.99
N VAL A 193 3.04 11.89 14.81
CA VAL A 193 4.34 12.14 15.41
C VAL A 193 4.21 12.05 16.92
N VAL A 194 5.08 11.28 17.55
CA VAL A 194 5.21 11.27 19.01
C VAL A 194 6.27 12.31 19.40
N LEU A 195 5.93 13.18 20.29
CA LEU A 195 6.86 14.15 20.86
C LEU A 195 6.76 14.20 22.37
N SER A 196 7.84 14.52 23.02
CA SER A 196 7.92 14.76 24.45
C SER A 196 7.92 16.26 24.70
N VAL A 197 6.97 16.76 25.47
CA VAL A 197 7.00 18.08 26.05
C VAL A 197 7.75 17.98 27.36
N ILE A 198 8.79 18.78 27.52
CA ILE A 198 9.71 18.74 28.64
C ILE A 198 9.61 20.10 29.38
N VAL A 199 9.52 20.02 30.68
CA VAL A 199 9.42 21.19 31.56
C VAL A 199 10.55 21.15 32.55
N GLU A 200 11.44 22.13 32.48
CA GLU A 200 12.39 22.41 33.54
C GLU A 200 11.77 23.37 34.53
N THR A 201 11.89 23.07 35.80
CA THR A 201 11.41 23.87 36.92
C THR A 201 12.56 24.64 37.55
N TYR A 202 12.38 25.92 37.78
CA TYR A 202 13.34 26.81 38.42
C TYR A 202 12.70 27.53 39.60
N ASN A 203 13.47 27.76 40.64
CA ASN A 203 13.17 28.69 41.72
C ASN A 203 14.18 29.86 41.66
N GLY A 204 13.74 30.99 41.11
CA GLY A 204 14.67 32.03 40.67
C GLY A 204 15.62 31.49 39.57
N SER A 205 16.92 31.52 39.81
CA SER A 205 17.93 30.98 38.90
C SER A 205 18.29 29.53 39.16
N THR A 206 17.83 28.95 40.27
CA THR A 206 18.20 27.56 40.65
C THR A 206 17.32 26.53 39.95
N TYR A 207 17.96 25.59 39.31
CA TYR A 207 17.28 24.44 38.70
C TYR A 207 16.79 23.47 39.78
N ILE A 208 15.50 23.16 39.78
CA ILE A 208 14.85 22.27 40.77
C ILE A 208 14.67 20.85 40.23
N GLY A 209 14.42 20.74 38.93
CA GLY A 209 14.25 19.42 38.29
C GLY A 209 13.48 19.53 36.99
N VAL A 210 13.24 18.38 36.39
CA VAL A 210 12.61 18.24 35.08
C VAL A 210 11.46 17.24 35.15
N SER A 211 10.43 17.48 34.37
CA SER A 211 9.38 16.51 34.08
C SER A 211 9.07 16.51 32.59
N SER A 212 8.45 15.45 32.11
CA SER A 212 8.06 15.38 30.72
C SER A 212 6.76 14.61 30.54
N VAL A 213 6.08 14.88 29.45
CA VAL A 213 4.90 14.13 29.00
C VAL A 213 5.01 13.89 27.52
N GLN A 214 4.63 12.70 27.09
CA GLN A 214 4.53 12.36 25.66
C GLN A 214 3.13 12.64 25.16
N ILE A 215 3.06 13.23 23.96
CA ILE A 215 1.82 13.40 23.21
C ILE A 215 2.02 12.91 21.78
N THR A 216 0.94 12.44 21.20
CA THR A 216 0.91 12.02 19.80
C THR A 216 0.08 13.02 19.03
N LEU A 217 0.67 13.62 18.00
CA LEU A 217 0.01 14.60 17.14
C LEU A 217 -0.13 14.05 15.74
N ALA A 218 -1.33 14.07 15.20
CA ALA A 218 -1.58 13.70 13.82
C ALA A 218 -0.86 14.66 12.86
N VAL A 219 -0.32 14.12 11.80
CA VAL A 219 0.14 14.93 10.67
C VAL A 219 -1.10 15.44 9.92
N PRO A 220 -1.26 16.75 9.66
CA PRO A 220 -2.43 17.30 8.97
C PRO A 220 -2.74 16.57 7.66
N SER A 221 -4.01 16.37 7.36
CA SER A 221 -4.45 15.71 6.12
C SER A 221 -4.04 16.47 4.85
N SER A 222 -3.76 17.76 4.98
CA SER A 222 -3.25 18.61 3.90
C SER A 222 -1.79 18.33 3.51
N VAL A 223 -1.04 17.60 4.36
CA VAL A 223 0.35 17.18 4.05
C VAL A 223 0.28 15.97 3.14
N VAL A 224 0.10 16.20 1.87
CA VAL A 224 0.02 15.17 0.82
C VAL A 224 1.21 15.29 -0.13
N PRO A 225 1.59 14.21 -0.83
CA PRO A 225 2.64 14.28 -1.82
C PRO A 225 2.28 15.24 -2.96
N THR A 226 3.27 15.78 -3.64
CA THR A 226 3.07 16.51 -4.89
C THR A 226 3.11 15.56 -6.06
N LEU A 227 2.34 15.85 -7.10
CA LEU A 227 2.30 15.07 -8.33
C LEU A 227 2.25 16.00 -9.53
N SER A 228 3.11 15.79 -10.50
CA SER A 228 2.97 16.34 -11.85
C SER A 228 2.92 15.21 -12.86
N VAL A 229 2.15 15.44 -13.92
CA VAL A 229 1.89 14.47 -14.99
C VAL A 229 2.31 15.10 -16.29
N ALA A 230 3.19 14.43 -17.01
CA ALA A 230 3.54 14.77 -18.37
C ALA A 230 3.05 13.67 -19.32
N THR A 231 2.47 14.07 -20.42
CA THR A 231 1.98 13.14 -21.45
C THR A 231 2.64 13.45 -22.78
N SER A 232 2.95 12.42 -23.54
CA SER A 232 3.53 12.55 -24.88
C SER A 232 3.09 11.39 -25.77
N ASP A 233 3.21 11.57 -27.05
CA ASP A 233 2.99 10.53 -28.05
C ASP A 233 4.36 10.09 -28.64
N PRO A 234 4.88 8.92 -28.26
CA PRO A 234 6.17 8.46 -28.78
C PRO A 234 6.13 8.10 -30.26
N THR A 235 4.94 8.03 -30.86
CA THR A 235 4.80 7.81 -32.31
C THR A 235 4.85 9.13 -33.11
N ASN A 236 4.83 10.27 -32.45
CA ASN A 236 4.77 11.63 -33.02
C ASN A 236 3.53 11.91 -33.91
N VAL A 237 2.56 10.99 -33.93
CA VAL A 237 1.35 11.12 -34.74
C VAL A 237 0.49 12.28 -34.25
N SER A 238 0.37 12.42 -32.93
CA SER A 238 -0.45 13.48 -32.32
C SER A 238 0.01 14.90 -32.66
N ALA A 239 1.31 15.10 -32.85
CA ALA A 239 1.86 16.40 -33.27
C ALA A 239 1.39 16.80 -34.66
N THR A 240 1.32 15.85 -35.59
CA THR A 240 0.89 16.07 -36.97
C THR A 240 -0.63 16.34 -37.05
N TYR A 241 -1.43 15.54 -36.36
CA TYR A 241 -2.88 15.55 -36.52
C TYR A 241 -3.62 16.37 -35.45
N GLY A 242 -2.91 16.88 -34.42
CA GLY A 242 -3.50 17.73 -33.38
C GLY A 242 -4.23 16.98 -32.28
N GLY A 243 -3.93 15.70 -32.10
CA GLY A 243 -4.49 14.83 -31.07
C GLY A 243 -4.04 13.39 -31.26
N TYR A 244 -4.17 12.59 -30.21
CA TYR A 244 -3.88 11.15 -30.34
C TYR A 244 -4.82 10.53 -31.38
N LEU A 245 -4.33 9.55 -32.08
CA LEU A 245 -5.06 8.91 -33.18
C LEU A 245 -5.30 7.44 -32.85
N GLN A 246 -6.55 7.00 -32.98
CA GLN A 246 -6.96 5.62 -32.80
C GLN A 246 -6.09 4.67 -33.64
N LEU A 247 -5.59 3.60 -33.03
CA LEU A 247 -4.75 2.56 -33.63
C LEU A 247 -3.40 3.04 -34.18
N ARG A 248 -3.03 4.31 -33.99
CA ARG A 248 -1.79 4.90 -34.55
C ARG A 248 -0.94 5.62 -33.51
N SER A 249 -1.55 6.17 -32.47
CA SER A 249 -0.82 6.81 -31.37
C SER A 249 -0.72 5.89 -30.18
N LYS A 250 0.38 6.06 -29.43
CA LYS A 250 0.57 5.54 -28.08
C LYS A 250 0.57 6.71 -27.11
N LEU A 251 0.11 6.50 -25.90
CA LEU A 251 0.24 7.48 -24.83
C LEU A 251 1.38 7.09 -23.92
N LYS A 252 2.41 7.92 -23.85
CA LYS A 252 3.43 7.85 -22.80
C LYS A 252 3.04 8.82 -21.69
N VAL A 253 3.12 8.34 -20.47
CA VAL A 253 2.85 9.12 -19.25
C VAL A 253 4.06 9.03 -18.35
N ASP A 254 4.58 10.18 -17.95
CA ASP A 254 5.67 10.30 -16.99
C ASP A 254 5.19 11.07 -15.77
N LEU A 255 5.36 10.48 -14.59
CA LEU A 255 4.99 11.06 -13.32
C LEU A 255 6.22 11.57 -12.58
N THR A 256 6.15 12.82 -12.14
CA THR A 256 7.13 13.37 -11.20
C THR A 256 6.42 13.66 -9.90
N ALA A 257 6.89 13.09 -8.82
CA ALA A 257 6.27 13.23 -7.53
C ALA A 257 7.31 13.39 -6.41
N SER A 258 6.93 14.08 -5.38
CA SER A 258 7.75 14.32 -4.20
C SER A 258 6.91 14.18 -2.95
N GLY A 259 7.42 13.47 -1.96
CA GLY A 259 6.78 13.38 -0.64
C GLY A 259 6.83 14.72 0.10
N ALA A 260 5.84 14.96 0.93
CA ALA A 260 5.78 16.14 1.78
C ALA A 260 6.35 15.86 3.16
N GLN A 261 7.04 16.84 3.74
CA GLN A 261 7.58 16.75 5.10
C GLN A 261 8.34 15.44 5.35
N GLY A 262 9.34 15.16 4.50
CA GLY A 262 10.24 14.01 4.65
C GLY A 262 9.65 12.65 4.23
N SER A 263 8.37 12.55 3.87
CA SER A 263 7.84 11.30 3.31
C SER A 263 8.46 10.99 1.95
N THR A 264 8.52 9.73 1.60
CA THR A 264 8.99 9.25 0.30
C THR A 264 7.82 8.72 -0.51
N ILE A 265 7.96 8.68 -1.81
CA ILE A 265 6.94 8.05 -2.65
C ILE A 265 7.09 6.53 -2.57
N LYS A 266 6.01 5.85 -2.22
CA LYS A 266 5.92 4.40 -2.04
C LYS A 266 5.30 3.70 -3.25
N ALA A 267 4.34 4.33 -3.89
CA ALA A 267 3.65 3.73 -5.02
C ALA A 267 3.21 4.77 -6.04
N TYR A 268 3.15 4.33 -7.27
CA TYR A 268 2.60 5.06 -8.40
C TYR A 268 1.48 4.25 -9.02
N SER A 269 0.51 4.91 -9.60
CA SER A 269 -0.55 4.29 -10.39
C SER A 269 -0.89 5.20 -11.57
N ILE A 270 -0.84 4.66 -12.76
CA ILE A 270 -1.31 5.29 -13.98
C ILE A 270 -2.45 4.44 -14.51
N LYS A 271 -3.62 5.02 -14.69
CA LYS A 271 -4.79 4.35 -15.25
C LYS A 271 -5.40 5.20 -16.36
N LEU A 272 -5.53 4.64 -17.55
CA LEU A 272 -6.20 5.27 -18.68
C LEU A 272 -7.51 4.52 -18.96
N GLY A 273 -8.62 5.02 -18.42
CA GLY A 273 -9.90 4.32 -18.46
C GLY A 273 -9.75 2.86 -18.00
N ASP A 274 -10.30 1.94 -18.77
CA ASP A 274 -10.16 0.49 -18.55
C ASP A 274 -9.17 -0.16 -19.54
N ILE A 275 -8.49 0.65 -20.37
CA ILE A 275 -7.64 0.14 -21.45
C ILE A 275 -6.16 0.01 -21.06
N TYR A 276 -5.73 0.70 -20.02
CA TYR A 276 -4.34 0.63 -19.56
C TYR A 276 -4.22 0.93 -18.07
N ALA A 277 -3.44 0.12 -17.38
CA ALA A 277 -3.09 0.36 -15.99
C ALA A 277 -1.67 -0.14 -15.71
N VAL A 278 -0.90 0.66 -14.98
CA VAL A 278 0.45 0.29 -14.53
C VAL A 278 0.76 0.93 -13.18
N SER A 279 1.52 0.22 -12.35
CA SER A 279 1.99 0.69 -11.05
C SER A 279 3.45 1.13 -11.14
N SER A 280 3.72 2.19 -11.90
CA SER A 280 5.05 2.72 -12.16
C SER A 280 5.01 4.23 -12.30
N ALA A 281 6.16 4.90 -12.11
CA ALA A 281 6.32 6.33 -12.35
C ALA A 281 6.25 6.70 -13.84
N SER A 282 6.43 5.75 -14.72
CA SER A 282 6.32 5.95 -16.16
C SER A 282 5.62 4.75 -16.79
N GLY A 283 4.86 5.01 -17.83
CA GLY A 283 4.21 3.97 -18.58
C GLY A 283 3.91 4.41 -20.01
N THR A 284 3.84 3.44 -20.89
CA THR A 284 3.47 3.67 -22.28
C THR A 284 2.41 2.65 -22.66
N THR A 285 1.30 3.12 -23.20
CA THR A 285 0.21 2.25 -23.68
C THR A 285 0.66 1.51 -24.96
N ASP A 286 -0.05 0.46 -25.29
CA ASP A 286 -0.12 0.04 -26.68
C ASP A 286 -0.86 1.09 -27.51
N TYR A 287 -1.04 0.81 -28.80
CA TYR A 287 -1.83 1.69 -29.66
C TYR A 287 -3.25 1.87 -29.10
N LEU A 288 -3.69 3.13 -28.99
CA LEU A 288 -4.98 3.46 -28.40
C LEU A 288 -6.13 2.83 -29.23
N PRO A 289 -6.92 1.91 -28.66
CA PRO A 289 -7.83 1.10 -29.46
C PRO A 289 -9.14 1.80 -29.79
N THR A 290 -9.56 2.78 -28.99
CA THR A 290 -10.86 3.44 -29.09
C THR A 290 -10.71 4.94 -29.26
N ALA A 291 -11.58 5.53 -30.07
CA ALA A 291 -11.70 6.97 -30.21
C ALA A 291 -12.60 7.57 -29.13
N GLY A 292 -12.47 8.86 -28.91
CA GLY A 292 -13.25 9.62 -27.94
C GLY A 292 -12.42 10.17 -26.81
N SER A 293 -13.07 10.62 -25.77
CA SER A 293 -12.44 11.16 -24.57
C SER A 293 -12.25 10.06 -23.54
N ILE A 294 -11.02 9.86 -23.09
CA ILE A 294 -10.67 8.84 -22.10
C ILE A 294 -10.02 9.54 -20.91
N THR A 295 -10.46 9.23 -19.72
CA THR A 295 -9.88 9.81 -18.50
C THR A 295 -8.58 9.09 -18.14
N LEU A 296 -7.49 9.86 -18.10
CA LEU A 296 -6.24 9.47 -17.48
C LEU A 296 -6.30 9.84 -16.00
N THR A 297 -6.13 8.86 -15.13
CA THR A 297 -6.03 9.05 -13.69
C THR A 297 -4.65 8.61 -13.23
N CYS A 298 -3.92 9.53 -12.63
CA CYS A 298 -2.60 9.29 -12.08
C CYS A 298 -2.64 9.51 -10.57
N THR A 299 -2.20 8.53 -9.82
CA THR A 299 -2.18 8.59 -8.35
C THR A 299 -0.80 8.20 -7.84
N VAL A 300 -0.33 8.94 -6.86
CA VAL A 300 0.87 8.58 -6.09
C VAL A 300 0.50 8.39 -4.64
N THR A 301 1.18 7.46 -3.99
CA THR A 301 1.03 7.20 -2.56
C THR A 301 2.37 7.37 -1.89
N ASP A 302 2.40 8.15 -0.83
CA ASP A 302 3.61 8.34 -0.03
C ASP A 302 3.78 7.27 1.06
N SER A 303 4.90 7.34 1.78
CA SER A 303 5.24 6.42 2.87
C SER A 303 4.31 6.51 4.08
N ARG A 304 3.50 7.56 4.18
CA ARG A 304 2.43 7.73 5.18
C ARG A 304 1.10 7.14 4.72
N GLY A 305 1.03 6.61 3.50
CA GLY A 305 -0.21 6.12 2.89
C GLY A 305 -1.12 7.22 2.34
N ARG A 306 -0.65 8.46 2.23
CA ARG A 306 -1.40 9.58 1.68
C ARG A 306 -1.24 9.64 0.18
N THR A 307 -2.27 10.10 -0.49
CA THR A 307 -2.33 10.10 -1.94
C THR A 307 -2.46 11.50 -2.50
N ALA A 308 -1.88 11.70 -3.67
CA ALA A 308 -2.23 12.79 -4.56
C ALA A 308 -2.66 12.20 -5.90
N THR A 309 -3.78 12.69 -6.40
CA THR A 309 -4.35 12.23 -7.66
C THR A 309 -4.49 13.40 -8.62
N LYS A 310 -4.14 13.16 -9.88
CA LYS A 310 -4.42 14.06 -10.99
C LYS A 310 -5.17 13.33 -12.07
N THR A 311 -6.15 13.99 -12.64
CA THR A 311 -6.92 13.50 -13.77
C THR A 311 -6.71 14.42 -14.98
N GLN A 312 -6.66 13.82 -16.15
CA GLN A 312 -6.56 14.53 -17.43
C GLN A 312 -7.42 13.81 -18.45
N THR A 313 -8.11 14.57 -19.28
CA THR A 313 -8.84 13.99 -20.42
C THR A 313 -7.90 13.83 -21.60
N ILE A 314 -7.78 12.61 -22.09
CA ILE A 314 -7.05 12.29 -23.31
C ILE A 314 -8.07 12.14 -24.43
N THR A 315 -7.96 13.00 -25.42
CA THR A 315 -8.83 12.95 -26.60
C THR A 315 -8.15 12.16 -27.71
N VAL A 316 -8.82 11.12 -28.15
CA VAL A 316 -8.37 10.24 -29.23
C VAL A 316 -9.25 10.45 -30.45
N LEU A 317 -8.66 10.89 -31.52
CA LEU A 317 -9.32 11.11 -32.80
C LEU A 317 -9.66 9.75 -33.43
N ALA A 318 -10.84 9.66 -33.99
CA ALA A 318 -11.26 8.44 -34.69
C ALA A 318 -10.43 8.24 -35.96
N TYR A 319 -9.96 7.03 -36.15
CA TYR A 319 -9.30 6.60 -37.37
C TYR A 319 -9.81 5.23 -37.78
N ARG A 320 -10.06 5.09 -39.04
CA ARG A 320 -10.36 3.81 -39.69
C ARG A 320 -9.43 3.67 -40.89
N LYS A 321 -8.97 2.45 -41.12
CA LYS A 321 -8.23 2.10 -42.30
C LYS A 321 -8.99 2.48 -43.57
N PRO A 322 -8.28 2.82 -44.65
CA PRO A 322 -8.91 3.02 -45.94
C PRO A 322 -9.84 1.85 -46.31
N THR A 323 -10.98 2.15 -46.82
CA THR A 323 -11.94 1.14 -47.34
C THR A 323 -12.32 1.44 -48.76
N ILE A 324 -12.60 0.39 -49.49
CA ILE A 324 -13.02 0.46 -50.87
C ILE A 324 -14.27 -0.41 -51.01
N SER A 325 -15.27 0.13 -51.62
CA SER A 325 -16.56 -0.52 -51.87
C SER A 325 -17.03 -0.31 -53.33
N ASP A 326 -18.11 -0.96 -53.67
CA ASP A 326 -18.84 -0.79 -54.94
C ASP A 326 -17.96 -0.92 -56.18
N ILE A 327 -16.97 -1.83 -56.11
CA ILE A 327 -16.03 -2.01 -57.23
C ILE A 327 -16.73 -2.80 -58.34
N ALA A 328 -16.82 -2.14 -59.49
CA ALA A 328 -17.28 -2.78 -60.71
C ALA A 328 -16.27 -2.56 -61.83
N ALA A 329 -16.10 -3.58 -62.63
CA ALA A 329 -15.29 -3.52 -63.85
C ALA A 329 -16.12 -3.91 -65.06
N ALA A 330 -16.08 -3.07 -66.07
CA ALA A 330 -16.80 -3.31 -67.29
C ALA A 330 -16.02 -2.85 -68.53
N ARG A 331 -16.27 -3.45 -69.64
CA ARG A 331 -15.75 -3.00 -70.92
C ARG A 331 -16.44 -1.69 -71.32
N CYS A 332 -15.69 -0.80 -71.92
CA CYS A 332 -16.19 0.49 -72.33
C CYS A 332 -15.45 1.07 -73.57
N ASN A 333 -15.97 2.18 -74.09
CA ASN A 333 -15.25 3.04 -75.04
C ASN A 333 -14.22 3.89 -74.32
N GLN A 334 -13.37 4.60 -75.08
CA GLN A 334 -12.37 5.49 -74.53
C GLN A 334 -12.95 6.62 -73.63
N ASP A 335 -14.15 7.07 -73.94
CA ASP A 335 -14.87 8.06 -73.16
C ASP A 335 -15.55 7.51 -71.88
N GLY A 336 -15.42 6.20 -71.64
CA GLY A 336 -16.01 5.53 -70.50
C GLY A 336 -17.49 5.14 -70.67
N THR A 337 -18.11 5.35 -71.85
CA THR A 337 -19.44 4.80 -72.14
C THR A 337 -19.42 3.29 -72.24
N ALA A 338 -20.44 2.63 -71.65
CA ALA A 338 -20.52 1.19 -71.60
C ALA A 338 -20.52 0.56 -72.99
N ASN A 339 -19.57 -0.30 -73.26
CA ASN A 339 -19.47 -1.08 -74.48
C ASN A 339 -18.84 -2.43 -74.18
N ARG A 340 -19.64 -3.49 -74.28
CA ARG A 340 -19.18 -4.86 -73.99
C ARG A 340 -18.07 -5.33 -74.95
N MET A 341 -17.96 -4.69 -76.08
CA MET A 341 -16.97 -5.01 -77.14
C MET A 341 -15.85 -3.96 -77.18
N GLY A 342 -15.81 -3.05 -76.22
CA GLY A 342 -14.83 -1.97 -76.17
C GLY A 342 -13.41 -2.39 -75.92
N ASP A 343 -12.44 -1.63 -76.45
CA ASP A 343 -10.99 -1.81 -76.26
C ASP A 343 -10.49 -1.14 -74.98
N TYR A 344 -11.41 -0.71 -74.10
CA TYR A 344 -11.07 -0.08 -72.84
C TYR A 344 -11.80 -0.83 -71.70
N GLY A 345 -11.21 -0.76 -70.51
CA GLY A 345 -11.79 -1.18 -69.24
C GLY A 345 -12.12 0.06 -68.38
N LYS A 346 -13.31 0.09 -67.82
CA LYS A 346 -13.73 1.09 -66.82
C LYS A 346 -13.83 0.38 -65.46
N VAL A 347 -13.09 0.88 -64.49
CA VAL A 347 -13.24 0.45 -63.11
C VAL A 347 -13.87 1.56 -62.31
N THR A 348 -15.05 1.31 -61.77
CA THR A 348 -15.76 2.24 -60.87
C THR A 348 -15.61 1.77 -59.45
N PHE A 349 -15.53 2.68 -58.49
CA PHE A 349 -15.43 2.37 -57.08
C PHE A 349 -15.95 3.49 -56.20
N SER A 350 -16.29 3.16 -54.99
CA SER A 350 -16.47 4.08 -53.87
C SER A 350 -15.38 3.82 -52.84
N GLY A 351 -15.07 4.79 -52.03
CA GLY A 351 -14.04 4.62 -51.00
C GLY A 351 -14.29 5.51 -49.80
N ALA A 352 -13.63 5.20 -48.73
CA ALA A 352 -13.61 6.03 -47.53
C ALA A 352 -12.23 6.02 -46.89
N ILE A 353 -11.71 7.23 -46.64
CA ILE A 353 -10.47 7.49 -45.91
C ILE A 353 -10.79 8.49 -44.81
N THR A 354 -10.33 8.25 -43.61
CA THR A 354 -10.56 9.17 -42.48
C THR A 354 -9.82 10.49 -42.74
N ALA A 355 -10.53 11.59 -42.87
CA ALA A 355 -9.96 12.88 -43.28
C ALA A 355 -9.01 13.52 -42.26
N LEU A 356 -9.22 13.29 -40.95
CA LEU A 356 -8.43 13.86 -39.86
C LEU A 356 -8.29 15.40 -39.99
N SER A 357 -9.42 16.08 -40.11
CA SER A 357 -9.48 17.53 -40.35
C SER A 357 -8.70 17.96 -41.60
N ASN A 358 -8.76 17.18 -42.66
CA ASN A 358 -8.07 17.38 -43.94
C ASN A 358 -6.52 17.33 -43.87
N LYS A 359 -5.98 16.74 -42.78
CA LYS A 359 -4.52 16.53 -42.62
C LYS A 359 -4.05 15.17 -43.13
N ASN A 360 -4.96 14.22 -43.35
CA ASN A 360 -4.65 12.94 -43.93
C ASN A 360 -4.44 13.07 -45.46
N THR A 361 -3.74 12.11 -46.04
CA THR A 361 -3.68 12.00 -47.50
C THR A 361 -4.82 11.09 -48.01
N ALA A 362 -5.29 11.33 -49.20
CA ALA A 362 -6.26 10.46 -49.85
C ALA A 362 -5.87 10.25 -51.31
N ALA A 363 -5.52 9.02 -51.64
CA ALA A 363 -5.16 8.62 -52.99
C ALA A 363 -5.82 7.27 -53.33
N TYR A 364 -6.31 7.16 -54.56
CA TYR A 364 -6.90 5.94 -55.06
C TYR A 364 -6.30 5.64 -56.43
N ALA A 365 -5.59 4.49 -56.53
CA ALA A 365 -5.00 4.00 -57.76
C ALA A 365 -5.72 2.74 -58.22
N VAL A 366 -6.13 2.74 -59.46
CA VAL A 366 -6.63 1.54 -60.12
C VAL A 366 -5.46 0.78 -60.72
N GLN A 367 -5.39 -0.48 -60.42
CA GLN A 367 -4.35 -1.37 -60.93
C GLN A 367 -5.01 -2.50 -61.71
N TYR A 368 -4.34 -2.98 -62.76
CA TYR A 368 -4.78 -4.09 -63.57
C TYR A 368 -3.60 -5.02 -63.86
N ARG A 369 -3.94 -6.25 -64.16
CA ARG A 369 -2.99 -7.25 -64.73
C ARG A 369 -3.73 -8.18 -65.70
N GLU A 370 -3.02 -8.71 -66.64
CA GLU A 370 -3.53 -9.79 -67.46
C GLU A 370 -3.63 -11.07 -66.61
N VAL A 371 -4.74 -11.77 -66.73
CA VAL A 371 -4.92 -13.03 -65.98
C VAL A 371 -3.81 -14.02 -66.31
N GLY A 372 -3.19 -14.63 -65.27
CA GLY A 372 -2.03 -15.48 -65.39
C GLY A 372 -0.70 -14.76 -65.29
N THR A 373 -0.68 -13.43 -65.10
CA THR A 373 0.55 -12.68 -64.79
C THR A 373 0.55 -12.26 -63.32
N GLU A 374 1.75 -12.12 -62.76
CA GLU A 374 1.91 -11.79 -61.34
C GLU A 374 1.92 -10.28 -61.08
N ASN A 375 2.44 -9.49 -62.02
CA ASN A 375 2.70 -8.07 -61.84
C ASN A 375 1.49 -7.20 -62.13
N TRP A 376 1.21 -6.29 -61.19
CA TRP A 376 0.17 -5.28 -61.31
C TRP A 376 0.69 -4.03 -62.03
N SER A 377 0.01 -3.57 -63.05
CA SER A 377 0.27 -2.33 -63.74
C SER A 377 -0.67 -1.24 -63.25
N ASN A 378 -0.25 0.00 -63.20
CA ASN A 378 -1.11 1.14 -62.82
C ASN A 378 -1.99 1.53 -64.05
N ALA A 379 -3.31 1.53 -63.85
CA ALA A 379 -4.28 1.96 -64.83
C ALA A 379 -4.53 3.47 -64.78
N GLY A 380 -4.18 4.10 -63.64
CA GLY A 380 -4.43 5.51 -63.39
C GLY A 380 -4.96 5.75 -61.97
N SER A 381 -5.14 6.99 -61.62
CA SER A 381 -5.65 7.43 -60.32
C SER A 381 -6.87 8.31 -60.49
N ALA A 382 -7.81 8.23 -59.60
CA ALA A 382 -9.00 9.07 -59.56
C ALA A 382 -9.23 9.58 -58.14
N ALA A 383 -10.01 10.67 -58.03
CA ALA A 383 -10.49 11.22 -56.77
C ALA A 383 -9.36 11.58 -55.78
N ALA A 384 -8.20 12.01 -56.23
CA ALA A 384 -7.10 12.45 -55.36
C ALA A 384 -7.57 13.59 -54.43
N GLY A 385 -7.24 13.49 -53.14
CA GLY A 385 -7.70 14.45 -52.12
C GLY A 385 -9.14 14.30 -51.68
N ASN A 386 -9.93 13.42 -52.30
CA ASN A 386 -11.33 13.15 -51.88
C ASN A 386 -11.34 12.01 -50.85
N TYR A 387 -11.79 12.28 -49.66
CA TYR A 387 -11.84 11.30 -48.55
C TYR A 387 -13.00 10.30 -48.66
N ALA A 388 -14.04 10.61 -49.46
CA ALA A 388 -15.22 9.76 -49.61
C ALA A 388 -15.73 9.80 -51.07
N PRO A 389 -14.93 9.31 -52.04
CA PRO A 389 -15.36 9.26 -53.41
C PRO A 389 -16.52 8.27 -53.56
N ALA A 390 -17.55 8.70 -54.30
CA ALA A 390 -18.69 7.85 -54.67
C ALA A 390 -18.73 7.73 -56.18
N GLY A 391 -18.65 6.50 -56.69
CA GLY A 391 -18.71 6.24 -58.14
C GLY A 391 -17.52 6.84 -58.92
N ALA A 392 -16.38 7.08 -58.28
CA ALA A 392 -15.16 7.47 -58.99
C ALA A 392 -14.73 6.36 -59.96
N TYR A 393 -14.10 6.72 -61.05
CA TYR A 393 -13.72 5.74 -62.05
C TYR A 393 -12.41 6.09 -62.74
N VAL A 394 -11.78 5.06 -63.28
CA VAL A 394 -10.62 5.14 -64.19
C VAL A 394 -10.95 4.31 -65.41
N VAL A 395 -10.59 4.89 -66.58
CA VAL A 395 -10.65 4.19 -67.88
C VAL A 395 -9.24 3.91 -68.33
N PHE A 396 -8.96 2.69 -68.78
CA PHE A 396 -7.64 2.30 -69.25
C PHE A 396 -7.75 1.41 -70.51
N ALA A 397 -6.74 1.44 -71.37
CA ALA A 397 -6.70 0.61 -72.52
C ALA A 397 -6.61 -0.89 -72.14
N ALA A 398 -7.51 -1.70 -72.62
CA ALA A 398 -7.64 -3.12 -72.28
C ALA A 398 -7.97 -3.93 -73.55
N ASP A 399 -6.96 -4.66 -74.04
CA ASP A 399 -7.14 -5.51 -75.22
C ASP A 399 -8.40 -6.39 -75.08
N LYS A 400 -9.29 -6.32 -76.03
CA LYS A 400 -10.57 -7.02 -76.03
C LYS A 400 -10.43 -8.54 -76.09
N SER A 401 -9.28 -9.05 -76.59
CA SER A 401 -9.01 -10.49 -76.63
C SER A 401 -8.51 -11.05 -75.31
N LYS A 402 -8.11 -10.18 -74.36
CA LYS A 402 -7.51 -10.57 -73.10
C LYS A 402 -8.46 -10.38 -71.94
N ARG A 403 -8.30 -11.22 -70.94
CA ARG A 403 -8.97 -11.09 -69.64
C ARG A 403 -8.05 -10.41 -68.66
N TYR A 404 -8.56 -9.49 -67.90
CA TYR A 404 -7.81 -8.77 -66.89
C TYR A 404 -8.42 -8.92 -65.51
N GLU A 405 -7.56 -8.94 -64.54
CA GLU A 405 -7.93 -8.71 -63.15
C GLU A 405 -7.66 -7.25 -62.81
N VAL A 406 -8.58 -6.65 -62.07
CA VAL A 406 -8.44 -5.24 -61.62
C VAL A 406 -8.63 -5.15 -60.11
N ARG A 407 -7.92 -4.22 -59.53
CA ARG A 407 -8.13 -3.85 -58.13
C ARG A 407 -7.96 -2.35 -57.98
N VAL A 408 -8.52 -1.82 -56.88
CA VAL A 408 -8.29 -0.44 -56.47
C VAL A 408 -7.42 -0.46 -55.21
N VAL A 409 -6.47 0.41 -55.12
CA VAL A 409 -5.65 0.61 -53.95
C VAL A 409 -5.94 2.00 -53.38
N ALA A 410 -6.50 2.03 -52.18
CA ALA A 410 -6.68 3.26 -51.43
C ALA A 410 -5.49 3.44 -50.50
N THR A 411 -4.89 4.62 -50.56
CA THR A 411 -3.70 4.95 -49.78
C THR A 411 -3.94 6.19 -48.95
N ASP A 412 -3.68 6.10 -47.68
CA ASP A 412 -3.61 7.27 -46.79
C ASP A 412 -2.18 7.46 -46.25
N ALA A 413 -2.01 8.35 -45.31
CA ALA A 413 -0.70 8.63 -44.71
C ALA A 413 -0.09 7.45 -43.93
N PHE A 414 -0.89 6.42 -43.61
CA PHE A 414 -0.50 5.32 -42.74
C PHE A 414 -0.37 3.98 -43.46
N GLU A 415 -1.22 3.74 -44.45
CA GLU A 415 -1.25 2.45 -45.12
C GLU A 415 -1.90 2.53 -46.51
N ALA A 416 -1.62 1.52 -47.28
CA ALA A 416 -2.26 1.28 -48.58
C ALA A 416 -3.07 -0.02 -48.51
N ILE A 417 -4.36 0.06 -48.80
CA ILE A 417 -5.27 -1.08 -48.75
C ILE A 417 -5.76 -1.35 -50.18
N GLY A 418 -5.53 -2.58 -50.63
CA GLY A 418 -6.05 -3.09 -51.88
C GLY A 418 -7.48 -3.62 -51.70
N SER A 419 -8.32 -3.37 -52.69
CA SER A 419 -9.65 -3.98 -52.78
C SER A 419 -9.57 -5.48 -53.08
N ALA A 420 -10.72 -6.14 -53.00
CA ALA A 420 -10.92 -7.42 -53.68
C ALA A 420 -10.67 -7.27 -55.20
N VAL A 421 -10.12 -8.27 -55.79
CA VAL A 421 -9.90 -8.32 -57.24
C VAL A 421 -11.25 -8.49 -57.96
N ARG A 422 -11.43 -7.80 -59.07
CA ARG A 422 -12.57 -7.92 -59.96
C ARG A 422 -12.05 -8.34 -61.32
N ASP A 423 -12.88 -9.12 -61.98
CA ASP A 423 -12.62 -9.65 -63.29
C ASP A 423 -13.09 -8.66 -64.35
N LEU A 424 -12.29 -8.34 -65.33
CA LEU A 424 -12.68 -7.68 -66.55
C LEU A 424 -12.57 -8.73 -67.65
N PRO A 425 -13.68 -9.36 -68.06
CA PRO A 425 -13.68 -10.45 -69.04
C PRO A 425 -13.20 -9.96 -70.41
N ALA A 426 -12.71 -10.88 -71.20
CA ALA A 426 -12.53 -10.61 -72.61
C ALA A 426 -13.87 -10.24 -73.27
N ALA A 427 -13.82 -9.43 -74.35
CA ALA A 427 -15.01 -8.99 -75.05
C ALA A 427 -15.73 -10.16 -75.73
N TYR A 428 -15.02 -11.24 -75.97
CA TYR A 428 -15.50 -12.36 -76.79
C TYR A 428 -15.36 -13.69 -76.07
N ALA A 429 -16.23 -14.09 -75.21
CA ALA A 429 -16.38 -15.50 -74.95
C ALA A 429 -17.58 -15.83 -74.07
N LEU A 430 -18.68 -16.20 -74.60
CA LEU A 430 -19.74 -16.88 -73.87
C LEU A 430 -19.27 -18.27 -73.44
N LEU A 431 -18.57 -18.95 -74.35
CA LEU A 431 -17.95 -20.26 -74.12
C LEU A 431 -16.54 -20.25 -74.74
N HIS A 432 -15.50 -20.58 -74.00
CA HIS A 432 -14.12 -20.67 -74.49
C HIS A 432 -13.56 -22.05 -74.16
N HIS A 433 -13.15 -22.79 -75.22
CA HIS A 433 -12.45 -24.03 -75.10
C HIS A 433 -10.97 -23.82 -75.46
N ALA A 434 -10.07 -23.92 -74.47
CA ALA A 434 -8.64 -23.81 -74.69
C ALA A 434 -8.05 -25.23 -74.85
N LYS A 435 -7.97 -25.71 -76.06
CA LYS A 435 -7.47 -27.05 -76.35
C LYS A 435 -6.07 -27.27 -75.83
N HIS A 436 -5.20 -26.29 -75.88
CA HIS A 436 -3.82 -26.35 -75.40
C HIS A 436 -3.71 -26.38 -73.85
N LEU A 437 -4.75 -25.96 -73.16
CA LEU A 437 -4.83 -25.97 -71.69
C LEU A 437 -5.75 -27.09 -71.19
N LEU A 438 -6.38 -27.86 -72.06
CA LEU A 438 -7.43 -28.82 -71.68
C LEU A 438 -8.50 -28.22 -70.76
N SER A 439 -8.91 -27.00 -71.04
CA SER A 439 -9.79 -26.21 -70.16
C SER A 439 -10.98 -25.64 -70.90
N MET A 440 -12.11 -25.49 -70.18
CA MET A 440 -13.33 -24.85 -70.68
C MET A 440 -13.59 -23.55 -69.90
N GLY A 441 -13.89 -22.45 -70.59
CA GLY A 441 -14.32 -21.18 -70.02
C GLY A 441 -15.75 -20.89 -70.40
N ILE A 442 -16.58 -20.51 -69.45
CA ILE A 442 -17.96 -20.02 -69.68
C ILE A 442 -17.97 -18.56 -69.34
N GLY A 443 -18.25 -17.70 -70.34
CA GLY A 443 -18.26 -16.25 -70.16
C GLY A 443 -16.86 -15.61 -69.97
N ARG A 444 -15.78 -16.37 -70.26
CA ARG A 444 -14.38 -15.90 -70.15
C ARG A 444 -13.46 -16.74 -71.02
N LEU A 445 -12.28 -16.18 -71.32
CA LEU A 445 -11.19 -16.96 -71.90
C LEU A 445 -10.52 -17.84 -70.83
N CYS A 446 -10.12 -19.05 -71.21
CA CYS A 446 -9.33 -19.95 -70.32
C CYS A 446 -7.90 -19.46 -70.21
N ASP A 447 -7.39 -19.47 -69.00
CA ASP A 447 -6.02 -19.08 -68.65
C ASP A 447 -5.32 -20.10 -67.72
N LYS A 448 -6.05 -21.07 -67.23
CA LYS A 448 -5.53 -22.16 -66.39
C LYS A 448 -5.71 -23.49 -67.11
N ALA A 449 -4.72 -24.35 -66.94
CA ALA A 449 -4.75 -25.71 -67.50
C ALA A 449 -5.63 -26.65 -66.65
N ASN A 450 -6.26 -27.62 -67.31
CA ASN A 450 -7.05 -28.70 -66.68
C ASN A 450 -8.18 -28.17 -65.77
N ALA A 451 -8.91 -27.11 -66.21
CA ALA A 451 -9.89 -26.48 -65.37
C ALA A 451 -11.19 -26.12 -66.15
N LEU A 452 -12.33 -26.26 -65.49
CA LEU A 452 -13.55 -25.53 -65.86
C LEU A 452 -13.49 -24.16 -65.23
N GLN A 453 -13.46 -23.11 -66.00
CA GLN A 453 -13.38 -21.71 -65.54
C GLN A 453 -14.70 -20.98 -65.88
N VAL A 454 -15.45 -20.67 -64.86
CA VAL A 454 -16.71 -19.91 -65.00
C VAL A 454 -16.45 -18.44 -64.68
N GLY A 455 -16.60 -17.55 -65.68
CA GLY A 455 -16.42 -16.12 -65.54
C GLY A 455 -17.73 -15.35 -65.27
N ILE A 456 -18.83 -16.07 -65.09
CA ILE A 456 -20.16 -15.57 -64.73
C ILE A 456 -20.61 -16.28 -63.46
N ALA A 457 -21.65 -15.76 -62.78
CA ALA A 457 -22.23 -16.50 -61.67
C ALA A 457 -22.72 -17.87 -62.13
N ALA A 458 -22.32 -18.92 -61.43
CA ALA A 458 -22.79 -20.29 -61.68
C ALA A 458 -23.80 -20.68 -60.60
N TYR A 459 -24.99 -21.14 -61.07
CA TYR A 459 -25.98 -21.79 -60.23
C TYR A 459 -25.98 -23.27 -60.53
N PHE A 460 -25.90 -24.07 -59.50
CA PHE A 460 -26.04 -25.51 -59.58
C PHE A 460 -27.34 -25.88 -58.86
N ASP A 461 -28.28 -26.49 -59.56
CA ASP A 461 -29.58 -26.90 -59.02
C ASP A 461 -29.48 -28.22 -58.22
N GLU A 462 -28.34 -28.92 -58.34
CA GLU A 462 -28.05 -30.18 -57.66
C GLU A 462 -26.76 -30.05 -56.85
N ASP A 463 -26.45 -31.09 -56.08
CA ASP A 463 -25.25 -31.15 -55.24
C ASP A 463 -23.95 -31.06 -56.06
N VAL A 464 -23.01 -30.29 -55.59
CA VAL A 464 -21.65 -30.20 -56.12
C VAL A 464 -20.71 -31.05 -55.26
N GLN A 465 -20.21 -32.16 -55.82
CA GLN A 465 -19.20 -32.95 -55.19
C GLN A 465 -17.81 -32.42 -55.57
N VAL A 466 -16.95 -32.22 -54.58
CA VAL A 466 -15.54 -31.84 -54.76
C VAL A 466 -14.68 -32.95 -54.20
N ASP A 467 -13.98 -33.71 -55.11
CA ASP A 467 -13.13 -34.83 -54.70
C ASP A 467 -11.78 -34.38 -54.10
N GLY A 468 -11.53 -33.12 -53.97
CA GLY A 468 -10.34 -32.52 -53.38
C GLY A 468 -10.66 -31.38 -52.44
N ASN A 469 -9.70 -30.53 -52.23
CA ASN A 469 -9.89 -29.35 -51.37
C ASN A 469 -10.78 -28.29 -52.01
N LEU A 470 -11.83 -27.86 -51.34
CA LEU A 470 -12.61 -26.68 -51.70
C LEU A 470 -11.90 -25.44 -51.12
N THR A 471 -11.34 -24.59 -52.00
CA THR A 471 -10.76 -23.32 -51.61
C THR A 471 -11.69 -22.17 -52.00
N THR A 472 -12.14 -21.37 -51.06
CA THR A 472 -12.94 -20.18 -51.33
C THR A 472 -12.10 -18.92 -51.13
N ILE A 473 -12.18 -17.94 -52.06
CA ILE A 473 -11.57 -16.64 -51.96
C ILE A 473 -12.67 -15.66 -51.59
N GLY A 474 -13.02 -15.64 -50.34
CA GLY A 474 -14.12 -14.80 -49.79
C GLY A 474 -14.96 -15.58 -48.78
N ASP A 475 -16.10 -15.01 -48.42
CA ASP A 475 -17.00 -15.62 -47.43
C ASP A 475 -17.58 -16.93 -47.95
N PHE A 476 -17.32 -18.02 -47.24
CA PHE A 476 -18.03 -19.28 -47.41
C PHE A 476 -19.28 -19.24 -46.49
N LYS A 477 -20.48 -19.16 -47.09
CA LYS A 477 -21.75 -19.25 -46.37
C LYS A 477 -22.42 -20.57 -46.67
N CYS A 478 -22.51 -21.45 -45.68
CA CYS A 478 -23.34 -22.65 -45.76
C CYS A 478 -24.41 -22.62 -44.66
N ALA A 479 -25.60 -23.14 -44.95
CA ALA A 479 -26.67 -23.28 -43.97
C ALA A 479 -26.34 -24.33 -42.92
N VAL A 480 -25.63 -25.39 -43.29
CA VAL A 480 -25.20 -26.47 -42.43
C VAL A 480 -23.85 -26.99 -42.93
N MET A 481 -22.86 -27.10 -42.08
CA MET A 481 -21.62 -27.83 -42.34
C MET A 481 -21.71 -29.19 -41.65
N GLN A 482 -21.95 -30.26 -42.42
CA GLN A 482 -21.85 -31.64 -41.93
C GLN A 482 -20.47 -32.20 -42.27
N THR A 483 -19.72 -32.60 -41.27
CA THR A 483 -18.47 -33.36 -41.46
C THR A 483 -18.73 -34.82 -41.08
N THR A 484 -18.51 -35.74 -42.03
CA THR A 484 -18.67 -37.18 -41.79
C THR A 484 -17.62 -37.77 -40.83
N ALA A 485 -16.65 -36.99 -40.41
CA ALA A 485 -15.62 -37.36 -39.43
C ALA A 485 -15.96 -37.03 -37.98
N ALA A 486 -17.10 -36.38 -37.71
CA ALA A 486 -17.51 -36.04 -36.34
C ALA A 486 -18.46 -37.12 -35.80
N THR A 487 -17.91 -38.28 -35.46
CA THR A 487 -18.69 -39.40 -34.88
C THR A 487 -19.02 -39.20 -33.38
N ASP A 488 -18.65 -38.07 -32.77
CA ASP A 488 -18.90 -37.81 -31.35
C ASP A 488 -19.44 -36.39 -31.07
N LEU A 489 -20.59 -36.06 -31.68
CA LEU A 489 -21.32 -34.83 -31.34
C LEU A 489 -22.16 -34.92 -30.04
N ASN A 490 -22.07 -36.05 -29.31
CA ASN A 490 -22.84 -36.27 -28.07
C ASN A 490 -22.04 -36.23 -26.77
N ALA A 491 -20.75 -35.98 -26.78
CA ALA A 491 -20.04 -35.61 -25.55
C ALA A 491 -20.26 -34.10 -25.29
N ALA A 492 -20.93 -33.80 -24.18
CA ALA A 492 -21.25 -32.44 -23.77
C ALA A 492 -20.12 -31.45 -24.09
N ALA A 493 -20.49 -30.33 -24.61
CA ALA A 493 -19.73 -29.13 -25.03
C ALA A 493 -18.38 -28.82 -24.36
N GLU A 494 -17.47 -29.76 -24.30
CA GLU A 494 -16.13 -29.58 -23.73
C GLU A 494 -15.08 -29.13 -24.77
N LYS A 495 -15.46 -29.09 -26.05
CA LYS A 495 -14.54 -28.75 -27.14
C LYS A 495 -15.07 -27.61 -28.00
N ILE A 496 -14.23 -26.67 -28.26
CA ILE A 496 -14.52 -25.51 -29.13
C ILE A 496 -13.76 -25.73 -30.45
N ALA A 497 -14.45 -25.50 -31.55
CA ALA A 497 -13.81 -25.51 -32.88
C ALA A 497 -13.05 -24.20 -33.08
N VAL A 498 -11.75 -24.26 -33.26
CA VAL A 498 -10.86 -23.12 -33.47
C VAL A 498 -10.21 -23.24 -34.84
N LEU A 499 -10.13 -22.13 -35.56
CA LEU A 499 -9.40 -22.05 -36.81
C LEU A 499 -7.94 -21.70 -36.49
N ASP A 500 -7.02 -22.62 -36.74
CA ASP A 500 -5.58 -22.38 -36.59
C ASP A 500 -5.07 -21.44 -37.69
N GLY A 501 -3.89 -20.84 -37.46
CA GLY A 501 -3.27 -19.92 -38.40
C GLY A 501 -2.91 -20.54 -39.79
N ASP A 502 -2.96 -21.84 -39.93
CA ASP A 502 -2.82 -22.58 -41.20
C ASP A 502 -4.15 -22.80 -41.93
N GLY A 503 -5.28 -22.30 -41.35
CA GLY A 503 -6.62 -22.47 -41.90
C GLY A 503 -7.29 -23.80 -41.56
N THR A 504 -6.72 -24.59 -40.69
CA THR A 504 -7.28 -25.90 -40.29
C THR A 504 -8.21 -25.73 -39.10
N VAL A 505 -9.42 -26.29 -39.17
CA VAL A 505 -10.35 -26.35 -38.04
C VAL A 505 -9.92 -27.46 -37.10
N ARG A 506 -9.57 -27.12 -35.87
CA ARG A 506 -9.24 -28.06 -34.81
C ARG A 506 -10.17 -27.92 -33.63
N TYR A 507 -10.38 -28.98 -32.90
CA TYR A 507 -11.16 -28.97 -31.69
C TYR A 507 -10.24 -28.80 -30.48
N ARG A 508 -10.49 -27.79 -29.68
CA ARG A 508 -9.77 -27.51 -28.42
C ARG A 508 -10.68 -27.70 -27.23
N THR A 509 -10.19 -28.27 -26.16
CA THR A 509 -10.88 -28.29 -24.87
C THR A 509 -10.78 -26.89 -24.20
N ASN A 510 -11.69 -26.60 -23.29
CA ASN A 510 -11.61 -25.34 -22.52
C ASN A 510 -10.26 -25.12 -21.82
N PRO A 511 -9.64 -26.16 -21.19
CA PRO A 511 -8.30 -26.02 -20.59
C PRO A 511 -7.21 -25.71 -21.61
N GLU A 512 -7.23 -26.34 -22.80
CA GLU A 512 -6.25 -26.07 -23.87
C GLU A 512 -6.37 -24.63 -24.40
N LEU A 513 -7.59 -24.16 -24.60
CA LEU A 513 -7.82 -22.79 -25.05
C LEU A 513 -7.37 -21.75 -24.01
N LEU A 514 -7.65 -21.98 -22.73
CA LEU A 514 -7.21 -21.12 -21.64
C LEU A 514 -5.68 -21.12 -21.50
N ALA A 515 -5.04 -22.26 -21.72
CA ALA A 515 -3.58 -22.36 -21.74
C ALA A 515 -2.95 -21.56 -22.87
N ASP A 516 -3.51 -21.62 -24.08
CA ASP A 516 -3.06 -20.87 -25.25
C ASP A 516 -3.23 -19.35 -25.07
N LEU A 517 -4.29 -18.93 -24.39
CA LEU A 517 -4.55 -17.53 -24.03
C LEU A 517 -3.68 -17.05 -22.86
N GLY A 518 -2.90 -17.92 -22.23
CA GLY A 518 -2.08 -17.58 -21.08
C GLY A 518 -2.88 -17.26 -19.82
N VAL A 519 -4.11 -17.68 -19.71
CA VAL A 519 -4.98 -17.47 -18.55
C VAL A 519 -4.72 -18.55 -17.51
N ASP A 520 -4.60 -18.13 -16.24
CA ASP A 520 -4.48 -19.08 -15.13
C ASP A 520 -5.86 -19.62 -14.74
N TYR A 521 -6.00 -20.93 -14.65
CA TYR A 521 -7.26 -21.58 -14.31
C TYR A 521 -7.06 -22.70 -13.30
N ILE A 522 -8.12 -23.05 -12.60
CA ILE A 522 -8.08 -24.12 -11.60
C ILE A 522 -8.05 -25.46 -12.33
N LEU A 523 -6.95 -26.22 -12.13
CA LEU A 523 -6.79 -27.58 -12.66
C LEU A 523 -7.48 -28.65 -11.81
N ASP A 524 -7.44 -28.46 -10.51
CA ASP A 524 -7.95 -29.42 -9.55
C ASP A 524 -8.38 -28.71 -8.28
N GLN A 525 -9.53 -29.07 -7.76
CA GLN A 525 -10.06 -28.58 -6.49
C GLN A 525 -10.79 -29.71 -5.78
N ALA A 526 -10.41 -29.97 -4.55
CA ALA A 526 -11.03 -31.01 -3.74
C ALA A 526 -10.95 -30.69 -2.24
N LYS A 527 -11.61 -31.55 -1.46
CA LYS A 527 -11.53 -31.55 0.00
C LYS A 527 -10.93 -32.88 0.48
N ILE A 528 -9.88 -32.80 1.30
CA ILE A 528 -9.22 -33.96 1.90
C ILE A 528 -9.24 -33.78 3.42
N GLY A 529 -10.10 -34.51 4.13
CA GLY A 529 -10.30 -34.36 5.55
C GLY A 529 -10.82 -32.95 5.91
N VAL A 530 -10.07 -32.22 6.74
CA VAL A 530 -10.40 -30.85 7.15
C VAL A 530 -9.91 -29.80 6.14
N TRP A 531 -9.15 -30.21 5.14
CA TRP A 531 -8.54 -29.30 4.18
C TRP A 531 -9.34 -29.22 2.90
N THR A 532 -9.53 -28.01 2.39
CA THR A 532 -9.95 -27.73 1.00
C THR A 532 -8.75 -27.17 0.28
N TYR A 533 -8.51 -27.63 -0.95
CA TYR A 533 -7.41 -27.13 -1.78
C TYR A 533 -7.84 -26.85 -3.20
N ARG A 534 -7.03 -26.08 -3.91
CA ARG A 534 -7.10 -25.91 -5.36
C ARG A 534 -5.70 -25.77 -5.96
N LYS A 535 -5.53 -26.32 -7.13
CA LYS A 535 -4.30 -26.24 -7.93
C LYS A 535 -4.57 -25.43 -9.19
N TRP A 536 -3.71 -24.50 -9.47
CA TRP A 536 -3.79 -23.65 -10.64
C TRP A 536 -2.86 -24.12 -11.74
N SER A 537 -3.21 -23.87 -13.01
CA SER A 537 -2.48 -24.33 -14.18
C SER A 537 -1.01 -23.90 -14.20
N ARG A 538 -0.70 -22.72 -13.66
CA ARG A 538 0.66 -22.16 -13.58
C ARG A 538 1.48 -22.64 -12.40
N GLY A 539 1.06 -23.67 -11.72
CA GLY A 539 1.85 -24.32 -10.68
C GLY A 539 1.65 -23.79 -9.26
N ILE A 540 0.69 -22.90 -9.06
CA ILE A 540 0.30 -22.45 -7.72
C ILE A 540 -0.69 -23.44 -7.13
N ALA A 541 -0.57 -23.68 -5.84
CA ALA A 541 -1.60 -24.35 -5.04
C ALA A 541 -1.97 -23.51 -3.84
N GLU A 542 -3.22 -23.60 -3.46
CA GLU A 542 -3.77 -22.99 -2.25
C GLU A 542 -4.49 -24.06 -1.44
N CYS A 543 -4.37 -23.99 -0.13
CA CYS A 543 -5.01 -24.93 0.78
C CYS A 543 -5.48 -24.19 2.02
N TRP A 544 -6.70 -24.49 2.47
CA TRP A 544 -7.25 -23.88 3.69
C TRP A 544 -8.08 -24.88 4.46
N GLY A 545 -8.10 -24.73 5.75
CA GLY A 545 -8.85 -25.62 6.64
C GLY A 545 -8.78 -25.20 8.09
N GLN A 546 -9.48 -25.94 8.91
CA GLN A 546 -9.49 -25.79 10.36
C GLN A 546 -9.10 -27.12 11.04
N PRO A 547 -7.84 -27.52 10.98
CA PRO A 547 -7.37 -28.69 11.71
C PRO A 547 -7.37 -28.45 13.22
N SER A 548 -7.52 -29.52 13.98
CA SER A 548 -7.46 -29.51 15.43
C SER A 548 -6.66 -30.71 15.94
N LYS A 549 -5.94 -30.52 17.04
CA LYS A 549 -5.15 -31.56 17.69
C LYS A 549 -5.06 -31.27 19.19
N SER A 550 -5.13 -32.29 20.01
CA SER A 550 -4.94 -32.13 21.46
C SER A 550 -3.44 -31.96 21.76
N VAL A 551 -3.08 -30.86 22.40
CA VAL A 551 -1.70 -30.45 22.65
C VAL A 551 -1.52 -30.02 24.10
N ALA A 552 -0.45 -30.50 24.74
CA ALA A 552 -0.07 -30.01 26.07
C ALA A 552 0.71 -28.69 25.93
N SER A 553 0.61 -27.81 26.91
CA SER A 553 1.45 -26.61 26.93
C SER A 553 2.93 -27.00 27.05
N SER A 554 3.79 -26.38 26.25
CA SER A 554 5.23 -26.64 26.21
C SER A 554 6.03 -25.79 27.21
N GLY A 555 5.38 -24.90 27.96
CA GLY A 555 5.98 -23.98 28.92
C GLY A 555 5.19 -22.66 29.00
N THR A 556 5.81 -21.66 29.62
CA THR A 556 5.25 -20.31 29.70
C THR A 556 6.19 -19.30 29.08
N PHE A 557 5.66 -18.32 28.36
CA PHE A 557 6.39 -17.20 27.79
C PHE A 557 5.61 -15.90 28.02
N LEU A 558 6.24 -14.90 28.60
CA LEU A 558 5.62 -13.59 28.97
C LEU A 558 4.34 -13.74 29.82
N GLY A 559 4.27 -14.78 30.67
CA GLY A 559 3.13 -15.00 31.56
C GLY A 559 1.96 -15.77 30.93
N ALA A 560 2.01 -16.13 29.66
CA ALA A 560 1.05 -16.96 28.99
C ALA A 560 1.58 -18.38 28.73
N ASN A 561 0.69 -19.37 28.64
CA ASN A 561 1.09 -20.73 28.29
C ASN A 561 1.39 -20.85 26.80
N ALA A 562 2.53 -21.43 26.46
CA ALA A 562 2.94 -21.66 25.08
C ALA A 562 2.43 -23.03 24.60
N TYR A 563 1.87 -23.06 23.43
CA TYR A 563 1.41 -24.25 22.71
C TYR A 563 2.09 -24.31 21.34
N SER A 564 2.56 -25.47 20.95
CA SER A 564 3.22 -25.69 19.67
C SER A 564 2.73 -26.98 19.06
N THR A 565 2.36 -26.93 17.80
CA THR A 565 1.99 -28.14 17.07
C THR A 565 2.18 -27.98 15.57
N ASN A 566 2.34 -29.12 14.89
CA ASN A 566 2.36 -29.18 13.43
C ASN A 566 1.07 -29.81 12.92
N PHE A 567 0.44 -29.16 11.96
CA PHE A 567 -0.70 -29.68 11.21
C PHE A 567 -0.21 -30.19 9.85
N ALA A 568 -0.46 -31.46 9.56
CA ALA A 568 -0.09 -32.07 8.29
C ALA A 568 -0.95 -31.45 7.17
N LEU A 569 -0.31 -31.02 6.09
CA LEU A 569 -0.95 -30.64 4.83
C LEU A 569 -1.30 -31.88 4.00
N PRO A 570 -2.25 -31.79 3.05
CA PRO A 570 -2.50 -32.87 2.12
C PRO A 570 -1.22 -33.33 1.42
N SER A 571 -0.96 -34.64 1.43
CA SER A 571 0.27 -35.22 0.87
C SER A 571 0.41 -34.92 -0.62
N GLY A 572 1.59 -34.48 -1.03
CA GLY A 572 1.89 -34.16 -2.43
C GLY A 572 1.21 -32.91 -2.97
N LEU A 573 0.61 -32.09 -2.13
CA LEU A 573 -0.03 -30.84 -2.57
C LEU A 573 0.99 -29.75 -2.90
N PHE A 574 2.05 -29.63 -2.13
CA PHE A 574 3.07 -28.61 -2.30
C PHE A 574 4.47 -29.20 -2.55
N VAL A 575 5.20 -28.60 -3.48
CA VAL A 575 6.65 -28.76 -3.65
C VAL A 575 7.38 -27.70 -2.80
N SER A 576 6.84 -26.49 -2.74
CA SER A 576 7.28 -25.44 -1.85
C SER A 576 6.08 -24.64 -1.31
N VAL A 577 6.22 -24.08 -0.13
CA VAL A 577 5.24 -23.15 0.43
C VAL A 577 5.80 -21.74 0.35
N ASP A 578 5.05 -20.82 -0.26
CA ASP A 578 5.43 -19.42 -0.43
C ASP A 578 4.95 -18.57 0.75
N SER A 579 3.77 -18.90 1.28
CA SER A 579 3.21 -18.21 2.45
C SER A 579 2.19 -19.08 3.19
N ALA A 580 2.09 -18.86 4.49
CA ALA A 580 1.02 -19.41 5.30
C ALA A 580 0.55 -18.38 6.33
N ASN A 581 -0.74 -18.47 6.65
CA ASN A 581 -1.36 -17.69 7.70
C ASN A 581 -2.18 -18.61 8.61
N ALA A 582 -2.15 -18.37 9.90
CA ALA A 582 -2.88 -19.16 10.87
C ALA A 582 -3.45 -18.27 11.98
N ASN A 583 -4.72 -18.50 12.29
CA ASN A 583 -5.40 -17.90 13.44
C ASN A 583 -5.69 -18.98 14.47
N PRO A 584 -4.82 -19.18 15.49
CA PRO A 584 -4.94 -20.25 16.45
C PRO A 584 -6.03 -20.02 17.51
N ARG A 585 -6.55 -21.12 18.02
CA ARG A 585 -7.38 -21.20 19.23
C ARG A 585 -6.86 -22.32 20.12
N VAL A 586 -6.87 -22.09 21.41
CA VAL A 586 -6.53 -23.09 22.42
C VAL A 586 -7.72 -23.27 23.35
N GLY A 587 -8.28 -24.47 23.39
CA GLY A 587 -9.54 -24.72 24.07
C GLY A 587 -10.68 -23.90 23.45
N SER A 588 -11.39 -23.13 24.27
CA SER A 588 -12.48 -22.23 23.83
C SER A 588 -12.01 -20.82 23.48
N SER A 589 -10.74 -20.49 23.73
CA SER A 589 -10.19 -19.14 23.65
C SER A 589 -9.39 -18.91 22.37
N TYR A 590 -9.45 -17.70 21.82
CA TYR A 590 -8.50 -17.27 20.80
C TYR A 590 -7.10 -17.15 21.43
N ALA A 591 -6.11 -17.63 20.72
CA ALA A 591 -4.72 -17.56 21.14
C ALA A 591 -3.94 -16.57 20.27
N ILE A 592 -2.89 -15.99 20.81
CA ILE A 592 -2.01 -15.10 20.07
C ILE A 592 -1.03 -15.97 19.28
N PRO A 593 -0.98 -15.89 17.95
CA PRO A 593 0.05 -16.59 17.18
C PRO A 593 1.42 -16.01 17.52
N ALA A 594 2.33 -16.87 17.96
CA ALA A 594 3.69 -16.49 18.31
C ALA A 594 4.66 -16.73 17.14
N TYR A 595 4.46 -17.81 16.42
CA TYR A 595 5.30 -18.19 15.29
C TYR A 595 4.56 -19.15 14.36
N ILE A 596 4.77 -19.00 13.06
CA ILE A 596 4.27 -19.92 12.03
C ILE A 596 5.47 -20.34 11.19
N ASN A 597 5.70 -21.64 11.07
CA ASN A 597 6.68 -22.19 10.14
C ASN A 597 5.99 -23.13 9.14
N THR A 598 6.60 -23.33 8.01
CA THR A 598 6.02 -24.13 6.95
C THR A 598 7.03 -25.04 6.30
N THR A 599 6.56 -26.22 5.97
CA THR A 599 7.24 -27.15 5.05
C THR A 599 6.24 -27.55 3.96
N PRO A 600 6.66 -28.19 2.88
CA PRO A 600 5.72 -28.68 1.86
C PRO A 600 4.67 -29.68 2.40
N THR A 601 4.91 -30.26 3.56
CA THR A 601 4.05 -31.31 4.16
C THR A 601 3.37 -30.90 5.44
N SER A 602 3.70 -29.76 6.03
CA SER A 602 3.12 -29.34 7.29
C SER A 602 3.18 -27.82 7.53
N VAL A 603 2.26 -27.35 8.36
CA VAL A 603 2.30 -26.00 8.95
C VAL A 603 2.45 -26.15 10.46
N GLY A 604 3.57 -25.63 10.99
CA GLY A 604 3.80 -25.49 12.41
C GLY A 604 3.20 -24.18 12.90
N VAL A 605 2.45 -24.23 13.99
CA VAL A 605 1.83 -23.07 14.61
C VAL A 605 2.19 -23.06 16.10
N ASP A 606 2.88 -22.01 16.51
CA ASP A 606 3.13 -21.70 17.90
C ASP A 606 2.20 -20.58 18.35
N ALA A 607 1.61 -20.72 19.50
CA ALA A 607 0.67 -19.75 20.03
C ALA A 607 0.77 -19.60 21.55
N LEU A 608 0.41 -18.42 22.03
CA LEU A 608 0.32 -18.10 23.45
C LEU A 608 -1.15 -17.99 23.86
N SER A 609 -1.51 -18.61 24.98
CA SER A 609 -2.87 -18.60 25.50
C SER A 609 -2.86 -18.55 27.04
N ASN A 610 -3.93 -18.02 27.61
CA ASN A 610 -4.15 -18.08 29.07
C ASN A 610 -4.67 -19.45 29.54
N GLU A 611 -5.03 -20.33 28.61
CA GLU A 611 -5.41 -21.72 28.93
C GLU A 611 -4.20 -22.49 29.46
N SER A 612 -4.40 -23.48 30.29
CA SER A 612 -3.34 -24.32 30.87
C SER A 612 -3.59 -25.80 30.65
N GLY A 613 -2.53 -26.61 30.69
CA GLY A 613 -2.59 -28.07 30.54
C GLY A 613 -2.75 -28.51 29.07
N THR A 614 -3.23 -29.72 28.87
CA THR A 614 -3.54 -30.27 27.54
C THR A 614 -4.87 -29.74 27.04
N LYS A 615 -4.88 -29.11 25.88
CA LYS A 615 -6.05 -28.50 25.26
C LYS A 615 -6.18 -28.87 23.78
N ASP A 616 -7.36 -28.76 23.25
CA ASP A 616 -7.55 -28.83 21.80
C ASP A 616 -7.04 -27.56 21.17
N PHE A 617 -5.99 -27.72 20.38
CA PHE A 617 -5.39 -26.66 19.59
C PHE A 617 -5.93 -26.74 18.17
N SER A 618 -6.64 -25.73 17.74
CA SER A 618 -7.12 -25.59 16.37
C SER A 618 -6.64 -24.28 15.75
N ALA A 619 -6.57 -24.23 14.45
CA ALA A 619 -6.25 -23.00 13.75
C ALA A 619 -6.98 -22.90 12.42
N ASN A 620 -7.52 -21.74 12.10
CA ASN A 620 -7.92 -21.45 10.72
C ASN A 620 -6.63 -21.17 9.93
N ILE A 621 -6.29 -22.05 9.02
CA ILE A 621 -5.02 -21.99 8.28
C ILE A 621 -5.33 -21.78 6.80
N PHE A 622 -4.57 -20.90 6.17
CA PHE A 622 -4.48 -20.73 4.73
C PHE A 622 -3.02 -20.86 4.30
N VAL A 623 -2.74 -21.66 3.30
CA VAL A 623 -1.40 -21.90 2.74
C VAL A 623 -1.43 -21.69 1.25
N ARG A 624 -0.43 -21.02 0.73
CA ARG A 624 -0.18 -20.86 -0.70
C ARG A 624 1.25 -21.26 -1.03
N GLY A 625 1.44 -21.94 -2.11
CA GLY A 625 2.74 -22.40 -2.53
C GLY A 625 2.75 -22.96 -3.95
N ARG A 626 3.77 -23.73 -4.29
CA ARG A 626 3.95 -24.36 -5.58
C ARG A 626 3.64 -25.85 -5.49
N TRP A 627 2.93 -26.38 -6.49
CA TRP A 627 2.66 -27.81 -6.61
C TRP A 627 3.45 -28.47 -7.75
N LYS A 628 4.08 -27.68 -8.63
CA LYS A 628 5.02 -28.09 -9.68
C LYS A 628 6.10 -27.03 -9.92
#